data_e8d1bbea6d3f5bb8c2c0df7fad3b6feb
#
_entry.id   e8d1bbea6d3f5bb8c2c0df7fad3b6feb
#
_cell.length_a   1.000
_cell.length_b   1.000
_cell.length_c   1.000
_cell.angle_alpha   90.00
_cell.angle_beta   90.00
_cell.angle_gamma   90.00
#
_symmetry.space_group_name_H-M   'P 1'
#
loop_
_entity.id
_entity.type
_entity.pdbx_description
1 polymer ?
#
loop_
_entity_poly.entity_id
_entity_poly.type
_entity_poly.pdbx_seq_one_letter_code
_entity_poly.pdbx_strand_id
1 'polypeptide(L)'
;MRRTPVLGRVGLALALWACGGGGGAARGEADRGEGTAPERSSVRIVLVSHGQTSDPFWSVVANGAGDAARDMGVRLEYQAPTSFDMVRLSQLIDAAVASRPSALAISVPDPDALAASVEEAVAAGIPAISVNSGDAAWERLGFLAHVGQTEYDSGVAAGERLAAAGAKRVLCVNHEVGNVSLDTRCRGLSDGLAKRGATMQVLGVSLADPEDAAQRIRGALARDAAVDGMLMLGPGGAAPALAALRETNRLGRIAVGTFDLTPEVLAAVRDGHLLFAIDQQPYLQGYLAVVLLTKYLETKAMPGGGEIIRTGPSFVTQEGAADVIALAERGIR
;
A
#
# COMPACT_ATOMS: atom_id res chain seq x y z
N MET A 1 -59.16 -1.70 -38.11
CA MET A 1 -59.04 -1.38 -39.54
C MET A 1 -57.71 -1.96 -40.04
N ARG A 2 -57.88 -2.92 -40.87
CA ARG A 2 -57.00 -3.64 -41.77
C ARG A 2 -56.16 -2.70 -42.67
N ARG A 3 -54.90 -3.04 -42.92
CA ARG A 3 -54.36 -3.32 -44.27
C ARG A 3 -52.89 -3.73 -44.22
N THR A 4 -52.63 -4.96 -44.63
CA THR A 4 -51.42 -5.57 -45.15
C THR A 4 -51.23 -5.30 -46.65
N PRO A 5 -50.29 -5.89 -47.39
CA PRO A 5 -48.83 -5.71 -47.50
C PRO A 5 -48.41 -5.39 -48.94
N VAL A 6 -47.12 -5.18 -49.22
CA VAL A 6 -46.59 -5.33 -50.61
C VAL A 6 -45.21 -5.95 -50.55
N LEU A 7 -45.09 -7.14 -51.13
CA LEU A 7 -43.86 -7.77 -51.59
C LEU A 7 -43.30 -7.07 -52.83
N GLY A 8 -42.02 -6.92 -52.91
CA GLY A 8 -41.27 -6.60 -54.15
C GLY A 8 -40.01 -7.48 -54.23
N ARG A 9 -40.08 -8.51 -55.05
CA ARG A 9 -38.94 -9.27 -55.59
C ARG A 9 -38.43 -8.61 -56.83
N VAL A 10 -37.11 -8.55 -57.03
CA VAL A 10 -36.34 -8.51 -58.31
C VAL A 10 -34.87 -8.39 -57.86
N GLY A 11 -33.83 -9.08 -58.25
CA GLY A 11 -33.59 -9.91 -59.38
C GLY A 11 -32.09 -10.11 -59.41
N LEU A 12 -31.66 -11.31 -59.59
CA LEU A 12 -30.30 -11.82 -59.68
C LEU A 12 -29.60 -11.30 -60.97
N ALA A 13 -28.42 -10.76 -60.89
CA ALA A 13 -27.54 -10.60 -62.06
C ALA A 13 -26.09 -11.04 -61.68
N LEU A 14 -25.72 -12.23 -62.11
CA LEU A 14 -24.33 -12.69 -62.22
C LEU A 14 -23.65 -11.92 -63.34
N ALA A 15 -22.48 -11.38 -63.12
CA ALA A 15 -21.51 -11.06 -64.17
C ALA A 15 -20.15 -11.67 -63.79
N LEU A 16 -19.82 -12.76 -64.42
CA LEU A 16 -18.47 -13.31 -64.55
C LEU A 16 -17.64 -12.39 -65.46
N TRP A 17 -16.50 -11.93 -64.98
CA TRP A 17 -15.40 -11.53 -65.87
C TRP A 17 -14.09 -12.15 -65.36
N ALA A 18 -13.48 -12.87 -66.28
CA ALA A 18 -12.22 -13.55 -66.12
C ALA A 18 -11.08 -12.77 -66.75
N CYS A 19 -9.91 -12.94 -66.17
CA CYS A 19 -8.56 -12.86 -66.73
C CYS A 19 -7.97 -11.54 -67.18
N GLY A 20 -6.83 -11.21 -66.60
CA GLY A 20 -5.83 -10.33 -67.24
C GLY A 20 -4.70 -9.95 -66.28
N GLY A 21 -3.58 -10.58 -66.46
CA GLY A 21 -2.32 -10.61 -65.82
C GLY A 21 -1.58 -9.32 -65.47
N GLY A 22 -0.59 -9.49 -64.62
CA GLY A 22 0.70 -8.84 -64.66
C GLY A 22 0.85 -7.59 -63.80
N GLY A 23 1.68 -7.64 -62.80
CA GLY A 23 2.23 -6.47 -62.15
C GLY A 23 2.52 -6.68 -60.66
N GLY A 24 3.63 -7.37 -60.37
CA GLY A 24 4.15 -7.45 -59.01
C GLY A 24 4.53 -6.04 -58.50
N ALA A 25 3.68 -5.51 -57.63
CA ALA A 25 4.07 -4.46 -56.71
C ALA A 25 4.35 -5.15 -55.36
N ALA A 26 5.62 -5.34 -55.06
CA ALA A 26 6.06 -5.68 -53.70
C ALA A 26 5.48 -4.61 -52.75
N ARG A 27 4.40 -4.96 -52.06
CA ARG A 27 4.00 -4.24 -50.87
C ARG A 27 5.09 -4.50 -49.86
N GLY A 28 5.92 -3.47 -49.63
CA GLY A 28 6.77 -3.48 -48.45
C GLY A 28 5.88 -3.74 -47.25
N GLU A 29 6.03 -4.91 -46.67
CA GLU A 29 5.64 -5.15 -45.29
C GLU A 29 6.38 -4.11 -44.47
N ALA A 30 5.67 -3.08 -44.04
CA ALA A 30 6.13 -2.24 -42.97
C ALA A 30 6.32 -3.21 -41.78
N ASP A 31 7.57 -3.51 -41.51
CA ASP A 31 8.04 -4.14 -40.28
C ASP A 31 7.47 -3.30 -39.12
N ARG A 32 6.26 -3.63 -38.68
CA ARG A 32 5.79 -3.27 -37.37
C ARG A 32 6.64 -4.10 -36.47
N GLY A 33 7.73 -3.51 -35.98
CA GLY A 33 8.50 -4.08 -34.92
C GLY A 33 7.53 -4.49 -33.81
N GLU A 34 7.07 -5.74 -33.83
CA GLU A 34 6.44 -6.39 -32.72
C GLU A 34 7.48 -6.35 -31.60
N GLY A 35 7.36 -5.36 -30.71
CA GLY A 35 8.10 -5.35 -29.47
C GLY A 35 7.69 -6.61 -28.72
N THR A 36 8.41 -7.69 -28.94
CA THR A 36 8.23 -8.93 -28.20
C THR A 36 8.34 -8.61 -26.72
N ALA A 37 7.34 -9.04 -25.94
CA ALA A 37 7.38 -8.88 -24.48
C ALA A 37 8.72 -9.45 -23.98
N PRO A 38 9.38 -8.78 -23.02
CA PRO A 38 10.67 -9.24 -22.52
C PRO A 38 10.54 -10.64 -21.93
N GLU A 39 11.55 -11.46 -22.15
CA GLU A 39 11.63 -12.75 -21.46
C GLU A 39 11.68 -12.50 -19.95
N ARG A 40 10.78 -13.14 -19.19
CA ARG A 40 10.63 -12.88 -17.74
C ARG A 40 11.92 -13.07 -16.94
N SER A 41 12.74 -14.04 -17.31
CA SER A 41 14.04 -14.29 -16.69
C SER A 41 15.00 -13.10 -16.80
N SER A 42 14.83 -12.23 -17.81
CA SER A 42 15.60 -11.01 -17.98
C SER A 42 15.00 -9.81 -17.24
N VAL A 43 13.75 -9.88 -16.81
CA VAL A 43 13.07 -8.81 -16.07
C VAL A 43 13.64 -8.68 -14.66
N ARG A 44 14.10 -7.48 -14.31
CA ARG A 44 14.56 -7.13 -12.96
C ARG A 44 13.70 -5.99 -12.41
N ILE A 45 13.01 -6.26 -11.31
CA ILE A 45 12.20 -5.29 -10.57
C ILE A 45 12.96 -4.91 -9.31
N VAL A 46 13.07 -3.62 -9.02
CA VAL A 46 13.61 -3.12 -7.75
C VAL A 46 12.46 -2.54 -6.92
N LEU A 47 12.33 -3.02 -5.69
CA LEU A 47 11.40 -2.47 -4.71
C LEU A 47 12.20 -1.70 -3.67
N VAL A 48 11.94 -0.39 -3.56
CA VAL A 48 12.57 0.50 -2.57
C VAL A 48 11.51 0.92 -1.55
N SER A 49 11.69 0.52 -0.29
CA SER A 49 10.78 0.88 0.81
C SER A 49 11.44 1.86 1.77
N HIS A 50 10.61 2.63 2.50
CA HIS A 50 11.08 3.55 3.53
C HIS A 50 11.25 2.87 4.90
N GLY A 51 10.70 1.69 5.06
CA GLY A 51 10.71 0.99 6.34
C GLY A 51 12.07 0.42 6.68
N GLN A 52 12.29 0.24 7.98
CA GLN A 52 13.52 -0.37 8.47
C GLN A 52 13.56 -1.85 8.12
N THR A 53 14.75 -2.40 7.88
CA THR A 53 14.92 -3.82 7.56
C THR A 53 14.47 -4.76 8.70
N SER A 54 14.40 -4.27 9.94
CA SER A 54 13.93 -5.01 11.12
C SER A 54 12.42 -4.86 11.39
N ASP A 55 11.71 -4.03 10.63
CA ASP A 55 10.27 -3.81 10.84
C ASP A 55 9.47 -5.03 10.36
N PRO A 56 8.63 -5.63 11.23
CA PRO A 56 7.81 -6.78 10.90
C PRO A 56 6.89 -6.54 9.69
N PHE A 57 6.32 -5.35 9.55
CA PHE A 57 5.46 -4.99 8.41
C PHE A 57 6.20 -5.14 7.08
N TRP A 58 7.39 -4.55 6.99
CA TRP A 58 8.17 -4.56 5.75
C TRP A 58 8.76 -5.94 5.43
N SER A 59 8.99 -6.77 6.44
CA SER A 59 9.34 -8.18 6.21
C SER A 59 8.22 -8.93 5.50
N VAL A 60 6.95 -8.67 5.84
CA VAL A 60 5.79 -9.28 5.19
C VAL A 60 5.61 -8.77 3.76
N VAL A 61 5.85 -7.47 3.51
CA VAL A 61 5.89 -6.90 2.14
C VAL A 61 6.96 -7.59 1.30
N ALA A 62 8.17 -7.75 1.85
CA ALA A 62 9.28 -8.41 1.16
C ALA A 62 8.97 -9.89 0.84
N ASN A 63 8.31 -10.60 1.76
CA ASN A 63 7.87 -11.99 1.52
C ASN A 63 6.90 -12.07 0.34
N GLY A 64 5.86 -11.22 0.32
CA GLY A 64 4.90 -11.17 -0.77
C GLY A 64 5.54 -10.83 -2.12
N ALA A 65 6.43 -9.84 -2.14
CA ALA A 65 7.17 -9.47 -3.34
C ALA A 65 8.08 -10.60 -3.84
N GLY A 66 8.75 -11.31 -2.91
CA GLY A 66 9.61 -12.46 -3.23
C GLY A 66 8.83 -13.65 -3.80
N ASP A 67 7.65 -13.94 -3.23
CA ASP A 67 6.77 -15.00 -3.73
C ASP A 67 6.27 -14.66 -5.13
N ALA A 68 5.81 -13.43 -5.35
CA ALA A 68 5.40 -12.97 -6.67
C ALA A 68 6.54 -13.03 -7.69
N ALA A 69 7.76 -12.69 -7.31
CA ALA A 69 8.90 -12.78 -8.21
C ALA A 69 9.16 -14.23 -8.65
N ARG A 70 9.05 -15.21 -7.73
CA ARG A 70 9.14 -16.63 -8.05
C ARG A 70 8.00 -17.08 -8.96
N ASP A 71 6.76 -16.71 -8.64
CA ASP A 71 5.56 -17.09 -9.42
C ASP A 71 5.58 -16.48 -10.81
N MET A 72 6.07 -15.26 -10.95
CA MET A 72 6.19 -14.58 -12.24
C MET A 72 7.45 -14.98 -13.03
N GLY A 73 8.44 -15.62 -12.39
CA GLY A 73 9.71 -15.96 -13.03
C GLY A 73 10.58 -14.72 -13.31
N VAL A 74 10.51 -13.69 -12.48
CA VAL A 74 11.29 -12.44 -12.60
C VAL A 74 12.29 -12.32 -11.46
N ARG A 75 13.27 -11.41 -11.59
CA ARG A 75 14.23 -11.10 -10.53
C ARG A 75 13.74 -9.92 -9.70
N LEU A 76 13.74 -10.07 -8.39
CA LEU A 76 13.43 -9.01 -7.43
C LEU A 76 14.70 -8.60 -6.69
N GLU A 77 14.88 -7.30 -6.55
CA GLU A 77 15.83 -6.69 -5.62
C GLU A 77 15.03 -5.83 -4.64
N TYR A 78 15.18 -6.10 -3.34
CA TYR A 78 14.51 -5.33 -2.28
C TYR A 78 15.54 -4.46 -1.56
N GLN A 79 15.27 -3.16 -1.47
CA GLN A 79 16.13 -2.17 -0.84
C GLN A 79 15.36 -1.38 0.22
N ALA A 80 15.98 -1.21 1.39
CA ALA A 80 15.42 -0.45 2.50
C ALA A 80 16.53 0.21 3.31
N PRO A 81 16.28 1.39 3.92
CA PRO A 81 17.23 1.98 4.86
C PRO A 81 17.24 1.19 6.18
N THR A 82 18.28 1.41 6.98
CA THR A 82 18.40 0.81 8.32
C THR A 82 17.60 1.57 9.38
N SER A 83 17.17 2.80 9.09
CA SER A 83 16.32 3.65 9.91
C SER A 83 15.45 4.53 9.01
N PHE A 84 14.36 5.07 9.54
CA PHE A 84 13.54 6.04 8.81
C PHE A 84 14.34 7.31 8.53
N ASP A 85 14.75 7.49 7.27
CA ASP A 85 15.64 8.58 6.82
C ASP A 85 15.35 8.91 5.35
N MET A 86 14.81 10.10 5.10
CA MET A 86 14.43 10.54 3.75
C MET A 86 15.63 10.75 2.82
N VAL A 87 16.75 11.23 3.37
CA VAL A 87 17.97 11.43 2.57
C VAL A 87 18.51 10.07 2.10
N ARG A 88 18.52 9.09 3.01
CA ARG A 88 18.96 7.74 2.66
C ARG A 88 17.99 7.07 1.67
N LEU A 89 16.69 7.28 1.84
CA LEU A 89 15.68 6.75 0.92
C LEU A 89 15.83 7.34 -0.48
N SER A 90 16.01 8.66 -0.60
CA SER A 90 16.30 9.33 -1.88
C SER A 90 17.53 8.72 -2.57
N GLN A 91 18.65 8.54 -1.84
CA GLN A 91 19.85 7.90 -2.37
C GLN A 91 19.63 6.46 -2.85
N LEU A 92 18.77 5.69 -2.16
CA LEU A 92 18.42 4.33 -2.59
C LEU A 92 17.58 4.35 -3.89
N ILE A 93 16.65 5.30 -4.01
CA ILE A 93 15.87 5.48 -5.25
C ILE A 93 16.80 5.88 -6.41
N ASP A 94 17.69 6.85 -6.20
CA ASP A 94 18.64 7.31 -7.22
C ASP A 94 19.56 6.16 -7.67
N ALA A 95 20.08 5.36 -6.72
CA ALA A 95 20.88 4.19 -7.02
C ALA A 95 20.08 3.11 -7.80
N ALA A 96 18.82 2.90 -7.44
CA ALA A 96 17.94 2.00 -8.16
C ALA A 96 17.72 2.48 -9.60
N VAL A 97 17.45 3.77 -9.82
CA VAL A 97 17.31 4.38 -11.16
C VAL A 97 18.58 4.22 -11.98
N ALA A 98 19.74 4.57 -11.40
CA ALA A 98 21.05 4.45 -12.05
C ALA A 98 21.36 3.00 -12.47
N SER A 99 20.86 1.99 -11.75
CA SER A 99 21.03 0.58 -12.08
C SER A 99 20.19 0.10 -13.27
N ARG A 100 19.30 0.96 -13.80
CA ARG A 100 18.41 0.69 -14.94
C ARG A 100 17.63 -0.62 -14.81
N PRO A 101 16.76 -0.77 -13.81
CA PRO A 101 15.87 -1.92 -13.70
C PRO A 101 14.81 -1.91 -14.80
N SER A 102 14.15 -3.04 -15.00
CA SER A 102 12.99 -3.14 -15.90
C SER A 102 11.78 -2.37 -15.37
N ALA A 103 11.62 -2.28 -14.05
CA ALA A 103 10.56 -1.52 -13.37
C ALA A 103 10.91 -1.25 -11.89
N LEU A 104 10.21 -0.28 -11.30
CA LEU A 104 10.37 0.14 -9.91
C LEU A 104 9.06 0.05 -9.13
N ALA A 105 9.13 -0.41 -7.88
CA ALA A 105 8.11 -0.21 -6.87
C ALA A 105 8.70 0.65 -5.75
N ILE A 106 8.07 1.77 -5.40
CA ILE A 106 8.65 2.75 -4.48
C ILE A 106 7.62 3.16 -3.43
N SER A 107 7.99 3.13 -2.15
CA SER A 107 7.17 3.76 -1.11
C SER A 107 7.58 5.22 -0.92
N VAL A 108 6.57 6.12 -0.83
CA VAL A 108 6.77 7.57 -0.86
C VAL A 108 6.16 8.22 0.40
N PRO A 109 6.83 8.10 1.57
CA PRO A 109 6.31 8.63 2.84
C PRO A 109 6.30 10.17 2.91
N ASP A 110 7.17 10.84 2.17
CA ASP A 110 7.17 12.29 1.96
C ASP A 110 7.29 12.58 0.45
N PRO A 111 6.15 12.86 -0.21
CA PRO A 111 6.12 13.10 -1.65
C PRO A 111 6.92 14.31 -2.12
N ASP A 112 7.09 15.32 -1.28
CA ASP A 112 7.80 16.54 -1.66
C ASP A 112 9.32 16.34 -1.50
N ALA A 113 9.75 15.66 -0.44
CA ALA A 113 11.16 15.32 -0.24
C ALA A 113 11.70 14.34 -1.29
N LEU A 114 10.86 13.48 -1.84
CA LEU A 114 11.25 12.43 -2.79
C LEU A 114 10.90 12.75 -4.25
N ALA A 115 10.24 13.89 -4.52
CA ALA A 115 9.78 14.25 -5.86
C ALA A 115 10.90 14.15 -6.91
N ALA A 116 12.06 14.74 -6.65
CA ALA A 116 13.16 14.78 -7.61
C ALA A 116 13.65 13.37 -8.01
N SER A 117 13.85 12.47 -7.03
CA SER A 117 14.29 11.10 -7.29
C SER A 117 13.25 10.26 -8.05
N VAL A 118 11.95 10.48 -7.76
CA VAL A 118 10.86 9.80 -8.49
C VAL A 118 10.72 10.34 -9.90
N GLU A 119 10.79 11.66 -10.08
CA GLU A 119 10.74 12.31 -11.39
C GLU A 119 11.90 11.86 -12.29
N GLU A 120 13.09 11.63 -11.72
CA GLU A 120 14.22 11.06 -12.46
C GLU A 120 13.91 9.65 -12.98
N ALA A 121 13.27 8.79 -12.16
CA ALA A 121 12.84 7.46 -12.57
C ALA A 121 11.85 7.53 -13.75
N VAL A 122 10.87 8.41 -13.66
CA VAL A 122 9.85 8.61 -14.71
C VAL A 122 10.49 9.18 -15.98
N ALA A 123 11.38 10.16 -15.86
CA ALA A 123 12.10 10.77 -16.99
C ALA A 123 13.03 9.77 -17.69
N ALA A 124 13.60 8.82 -16.95
CA ALA A 124 14.38 7.70 -17.50
C ALA A 124 13.52 6.67 -18.24
N GLY A 125 12.18 6.82 -18.26
CA GLY A 125 11.25 5.90 -18.89
C GLY A 125 11.09 4.57 -18.18
N ILE A 126 11.47 4.48 -16.89
CA ILE A 126 11.35 3.27 -16.09
C ILE A 126 9.91 3.18 -15.55
N PRO A 127 9.13 2.15 -15.91
CA PRO A 127 7.80 1.96 -15.35
C PRO A 127 7.86 1.86 -13.82
N ALA A 128 7.06 2.67 -13.13
CA ALA A 128 7.06 2.71 -11.68
C ALA A 128 5.64 2.71 -11.10
N ILE A 129 5.46 2.04 -9.96
CA ILE A 129 4.26 2.12 -9.13
C ILE A 129 4.65 2.57 -7.72
N SER A 130 3.76 3.29 -7.05
CA SER A 130 3.92 3.56 -5.63
C SER A 130 3.32 2.44 -4.79
N VAL A 131 3.93 2.12 -3.65
CA VAL A 131 3.50 1.05 -2.76
C VAL A 131 3.45 1.52 -1.32
N ASN A 132 2.41 1.15 -0.58
CA ASN A 132 2.17 1.49 0.82
C ASN A 132 1.92 2.99 1.05
N SER A 133 2.93 3.84 0.92
CA SER A 133 2.85 5.29 1.11
C SER A 133 2.88 6.02 -0.24
N GLY A 134 2.20 7.18 -0.31
CA GLY A 134 2.13 8.00 -1.52
C GLY A 134 0.77 7.96 -2.22
N ASP A 135 -0.28 7.42 -1.57
CA ASP A 135 -1.65 7.30 -2.11
C ASP A 135 -2.24 8.64 -2.59
N ALA A 136 -1.90 9.75 -1.94
CA ALA A 136 -2.38 11.08 -2.32
C ALA A 136 -1.52 11.78 -3.41
N ALA A 137 -0.40 11.21 -3.80
CA ALA A 137 0.58 11.87 -4.69
C ALA A 137 1.01 11.03 -5.90
N TRP A 138 0.55 9.80 -6.03
CA TRP A 138 1.03 8.88 -7.07
C TRP A 138 0.82 9.40 -8.49
N GLU A 139 -0.34 10.00 -8.79
CA GLU A 139 -0.62 10.60 -10.12
C GLU A 139 0.31 11.78 -10.40
N ARG A 140 0.46 12.70 -9.43
CA ARG A 140 1.31 13.88 -9.56
C ARG A 140 2.76 13.52 -9.81
N LEU A 141 3.23 12.44 -9.20
CA LEU A 141 4.60 11.95 -9.33
C LEU A 141 4.82 11.06 -10.57
N GLY A 142 3.78 10.81 -11.37
CA GLY A 142 3.89 10.06 -12.62
C GLY A 142 3.96 8.53 -12.44
N PHE A 143 3.55 7.99 -11.30
CA PHE A 143 3.42 6.55 -11.13
C PHE A 143 2.27 5.98 -11.98
N LEU A 144 2.40 4.73 -12.40
CA LEU A 144 1.37 4.03 -13.17
C LEU A 144 0.14 3.66 -12.34
N ALA A 145 0.32 3.43 -11.04
CA ALA A 145 -0.71 3.09 -10.08
C ALA A 145 -0.17 3.21 -8.65
N HIS A 146 -1.06 3.15 -7.65
CA HIS A 146 -0.70 2.96 -6.25
C HIS A 146 -1.21 1.62 -5.75
N VAL A 147 -0.38 0.86 -5.00
CA VAL A 147 -0.79 -0.38 -4.33
C VAL A 147 -0.71 -0.17 -2.82
N GLY A 148 -1.85 -0.07 -2.16
CA GLY A 148 -1.90 0.25 -0.72
C GLY A 148 -3.32 0.51 -0.23
N GLN A 149 -3.43 1.17 0.89
CA GLN A 149 -4.69 1.70 1.40
C GLN A 149 -4.75 3.23 1.23
N THR A 150 -5.95 3.82 1.39
CA THR A 150 -6.09 5.26 1.53
C THR A 150 -5.90 5.63 3.00
N GLU A 151 -4.84 6.38 3.30
CA GLU A 151 -4.41 6.63 4.67
C GLU A 151 -5.41 7.48 5.46
N TYR A 152 -6.00 8.47 4.81
CA TYR A 152 -7.02 9.32 5.43
C TYR A 152 -8.27 8.52 5.81
N ASP A 153 -8.83 7.73 4.88
CA ASP A 153 -10.04 6.95 5.11
C ASP A 153 -9.83 5.89 6.21
N SER A 154 -8.64 5.30 6.25
CA SER A 154 -8.25 4.35 7.29
C SER A 154 -8.21 5.00 8.68
N GLY A 155 -7.68 6.22 8.75
CA GLY A 155 -7.71 7.03 9.97
C GLY A 155 -9.14 7.37 10.41
N VAL A 156 -10.00 7.82 9.48
CA VAL A 156 -11.44 8.11 9.75
C VAL A 156 -12.14 6.89 10.32
N ALA A 157 -11.97 5.74 9.68
CA ALA A 157 -12.60 4.49 10.12
C ALA A 157 -12.11 4.03 11.52
N ALA A 158 -10.83 4.24 11.84
CA ALA A 158 -10.30 4.01 13.18
C ALA A 158 -10.92 4.94 14.22
N GLY A 159 -11.03 6.24 13.89
CA GLY A 159 -11.64 7.25 14.77
C GLY A 159 -13.10 6.96 15.07
N GLU A 160 -13.88 6.61 14.07
CA GLU A 160 -15.28 6.22 14.23
C GLU A 160 -15.45 5.01 15.16
N ARG A 161 -14.56 3.99 15.04
CA ARG A 161 -14.61 2.79 15.90
C ARG A 161 -14.22 3.11 17.35
N LEU A 162 -13.17 3.90 17.58
CA LEU A 162 -12.77 4.32 18.92
C LEU A 162 -13.87 5.17 19.58
N ALA A 163 -14.44 6.12 18.84
CA ALA A 163 -15.55 6.94 19.34
C ALA A 163 -16.82 6.11 19.60
N ALA A 164 -17.11 5.10 18.78
CA ALA A 164 -18.21 4.17 19.00
C ALA A 164 -18.03 3.30 20.25
N ALA A 165 -16.77 2.99 20.61
CA ALA A 165 -16.41 2.32 21.84
C ALA A 165 -16.42 3.24 23.08
N GLY A 166 -16.76 4.51 22.89
CA GLY A 166 -16.93 5.50 23.98
C GLY A 166 -15.74 6.40 24.24
N ALA A 167 -14.64 6.26 23.47
CA ALA A 167 -13.47 7.13 23.62
C ALA A 167 -13.82 8.60 23.34
N LYS A 168 -13.34 9.50 24.21
CA LYS A 168 -13.53 10.94 24.13
C LYS A 168 -12.22 11.71 23.92
N ARG A 169 -11.12 11.17 24.43
CA ARG A 169 -9.80 11.79 24.36
C ARG A 169 -8.75 10.76 23.98
N VAL A 170 -8.38 10.77 22.70
CA VAL A 170 -7.55 9.72 22.08
C VAL A 170 -6.11 10.20 21.89
N LEU A 171 -5.15 9.32 22.16
CA LEU A 171 -3.74 9.54 21.84
C LEU A 171 -3.40 8.87 20.51
N CYS A 172 -2.99 9.66 19.51
CA CYS A 172 -2.45 9.16 18.24
C CYS A 172 -0.93 8.98 18.39
N VAL A 173 -0.45 7.73 18.48
CA VAL A 173 0.97 7.44 18.67
C VAL A 173 1.65 7.29 17.31
N ASN A 174 2.36 8.35 16.90
CA ASN A 174 3.10 8.41 15.64
C ASN A 174 4.57 8.02 15.87
N HIS A 175 5.00 6.92 15.26
CA HIS A 175 6.34 6.35 15.43
C HIS A 175 7.33 6.71 14.33
N GLU A 176 6.88 7.43 13.29
CA GLU A 176 7.70 7.96 12.20
C GLU A 176 7.37 9.44 11.99
N VAL A 177 7.92 10.30 12.84
CA VAL A 177 7.73 11.75 12.74
C VAL A 177 8.32 12.22 11.40
N GLY A 178 7.51 12.94 10.60
CA GLY A 178 7.87 13.39 9.25
C GLY A 178 7.38 12.43 8.14
N ASN A 179 6.70 11.33 8.49
CA ASN A 179 5.97 10.52 7.52
C ASN A 179 4.58 11.12 7.29
N VAL A 180 4.38 11.72 6.11
CA VAL A 180 3.12 12.38 5.72
C VAL A 180 1.93 11.42 5.70
N SER A 181 2.17 10.14 5.39
CA SER A 181 1.13 9.11 5.42
C SER A 181 0.62 8.88 6.84
N LEU A 182 1.52 8.82 7.84
CA LEU A 182 1.12 8.66 9.24
C LEU A 182 0.44 9.92 9.79
N ASP A 183 0.89 11.10 9.39
CA ASP A 183 0.20 12.35 9.74
C ASP A 183 -1.21 12.39 9.11
N THR A 184 -1.38 11.81 7.92
CA THR A 184 -2.68 11.69 7.26
C THR A 184 -3.60 10.72 8.00
N ARG A 185 -3.08 9.61 8.55
CA ARG A 185 -3.84 8.72 9.47
C ARG A 185 -4.32 9.48 10.71
N CYS A 186 -3.45 10.29 11.35
CA CYS A 186 -3.86 11.10 12.52
C CYS A 186 -4.92 12.15 12.15
N ARG A 187 -4.83 12.80 10.98
CA ARG A 187 -5.88 13.72 10.52
C ARG A 187 -7.22 13.01 10.32
N GLY A 188 -7.22 11.88 9.63
CA GLY A 188 -8.41 11.05 9.48
C GLY A 188 -8.98 10.61 10.83
N LEU A 189 -8.13 10.15 11.76
CA LEU A 189 -8.52 9.83 13.14
C LEU A 189 -9.25 11.00 13.81
N SER A 190 -8.69 12.20 13.72
CA SER A 190 -9.31 13.42 14.28
C SER A 190 -10.72 13.64 13.74
N ASP A 191 -10.88 13.54 12.43
CA ASP A 191 -12.18 13.78 11.78
C ASP A 191 -13.19 12.67 12.08
N GLY A 192 -12.74 11.41 12.15
CA GLY A 192 -13.58 10.29 12.57
C GLY A 192 -14.08 10.43 14.03
N LEU A 193 -13.21 10.87 14.94
CA LEU A 193 -13.53 11.11 16.34
C LEU A 193 -14.49 12.31 16.50
N ALA A 194 -14.29 13.39 15.73
CA ALA A 194 -15.07 14.62 15.79
C ALA A 194 -16.56 14.36 15.49
N LYS A 195 -16.91 13.36 14.67
CA LYS A 195 -18.31 12.97 14.38
C LYS A 195 -19.12 12.60 15.64
N ARG A 196 -18.44 12.26 16.75
CA ARG A 196 -19.06 11.95 18.06
C ARG A 196 -18.58 12.88 19.19
N GLY A 197 -17.99 14.02 18.84
CA GLY A 197 -17.52 15.02 19.79
C GLY A 197 -16.30 14.59 20.60
N ALA A 198 -15.54 13.60 20.10
CA ALA A 198 -14.26 13.20 20.68
C ALA A 198 -13.09 13.97 20.05
N THR A 199 -11.98 14.01 20.75
CA THR A 199 -10.77 14.76 20.37
C THR A 199 -9.56 13.86 20.42
N MET A 200 -8.45 14.28 19.78
CA MET A 200 -7.20 13.57 19.88
C MET A 200 -6.01 14.50 20.06
N GLN A 201 -4.88 13.91 20.50
CA GLN A 201 -3.57 14.52 20.55
C GLN A 201 -2.55 13.58 19.90
N VAL A 202 -1.63 14.12 19.10
CA VAL A 202 -0.51 13.35 18.54
C VAL A 202 0.60 13.24 19.59
N LEU A 203 1.14 12.03 19.74
CA LEU A 203 2.35 11.75 20.50
C LEU A 203 3.40 11.15 19.55
N GLY A 204 4.46 11.92 19.24
CA GLY A 204 5.62 11.40 18.51
C GLY A 204 6.49 10.53 19.42
N VAL A 205 6.85 9.33 18.93
CA VAL A 205 7.81 8.40 19.55
C VAL A 205 8.85 7.98 18.53
N SER A 206 9.93 7.36 18.98
CA SER A 206 10.95 6.78 18.09
C SER A 206 11.05 5.27 18.31
N LEU A 207 11.08 4.49 17.23
CA LEU A 207 11.31 3.05 17.30
C LEU A 207 12.78 2.67 17.49
N ALA A 208 13.70 3.62 17.36
CA ALA A 208 15.12 3.38 17.65
C ALA A 208 15.37 3.05 19.12
N ASP A 209 14.47 3.50 20.02
CA ASP A 209 14.51 3.21 21.45
C ASP A 209 13.08 2.87 21.93
N PRO A 210 12.68 1.59 21.95
CA PRO A 210 11.36 1.17 22.40
C PRO A 210 11.07 1.49 23.88
N GLU A 211 12.11 1.56 24.74
CA GLU A 211 11.94 1.94 26.15
C GLU A 211 11.61 3.44 26.29
N ASP A 212 12.30 4.31 25.55
CA ASP A 212 11.94 5.74 25.48
C ASP A 212 10.50 5.91 24.95
N ALA A 213 10.12 5.14 23.93
CA ALA A 213 8.76 5.17 23.42
C ALA A 213 7.72 4.80 24.50
N ALA A 214 7.96 3.73 25.26
CA ALA A 214 7.10 3.32 26.37
C ALA A 214 7.06 4.39 27.47
N GLN A 215 8.21 4.97 27.81
CA GLN A 215 8.31 6.05 28.81
C GLN A 215 7.54 7.32 28.39
N ARG A 216 7.62 7.71 27.13
CA ARG A 216 6.85 8.86 26.57
C ARG A 216 5.35 8.60 26.66
N ILE A 217 4.91 7.40 26.32
CA ILE A 217 3.49 7.00 26.43
C ILE A 217 3.05 7.04 27.90
N ARG A 218 3.82 6.45 28.84
CA ARG A 218 3.53 6.54 30.27
C ARG A 218 3.43 7.99 30.75
N GLY A 219 4.38 8.81 30.33
CA GLY A 219 4.39 10.24 30.66
C GLY A 219 3.17 10.99 30.11
N ALA A 220 2.72 10.68 28.89
CA ALA A 220 1.51 11.27 28.32
C ALA A 220 0.25 10.86 29.11
N LEU A 221 0.12 9.57 29.43
CA LEU A 221 -1.00 9.02 30.22
C LEU A 221 -1.02 9.56 31.66
N ALA A 222 0.14 9.86 32.25
CA ALA A 222 0.24 10.45 33.60
C ALA A 222 -0.10 11.94 33.60
N ARG A 223 0.29 12.69 32.56
CA ARG A 223 -0.02 14.12 32.42
C ARG A 223 -1.50 14.38 32.16
N ASP A 224 -2.16 13.46 31.47
CA ASP A 224 -3.56 13.60 31.08
C ASP A 224 -4.36 12.35 31.47
N ALA A 225 -4.92 12.39 32.66
CA ALA A 225 -5.73 11.28 33.18
C ALA A 225 -7.04 11.07 32.39
N ALA A 226 -7.47 12.05 31.61
CA ALA A 226 -8.68 11.99 30.81
C ALA A 226 -8.49 11.25 29.47
N VAL A 227 -7.26 10.88 29.10
CA VAL A 227 -7.03 10.00 27.94
C VAL A 227 -7.72 8.66 28.18
N ASP A 228 -8.69 8.32 27.35
CA ASP A 228 -9.53 7.11 27.41
C ASP A 228 -9.50 6.31 26.10
N GLY A 229 -8.65 6.74 25.14
CA GLY A 229 -8.41 6.03 23.91
C GLY A 229 -6.96 6.18 23.41
N MET A 230 -6.53 5.22 22.56
CA MET A 230 -5.20 5.25 21.93
C MET A 230 -5.27 4.56 20.56
N LEU A 231 -4.56 5.13 19.58
CA LEU A 231 -4.31 4.50 18.29
C LEU A 231 -2.81 4.49 18.02
N MET A 232 -2.22 3.30 17.85
CA MET A 232 -0.86 3.16 17.33
C MET A 232 -0.91 3.09 15.81
N LEU A 233 0.06 3.75 15.13
CA LEU A 233 0.05 3.88 13.67
C LEU A 233 0.83 2.79 12.94
N GLY A 234 1.34 1.80 13.67
CA GLY A 234 2.04 0.64 13.12
C GLY A 234 2.46 -0.36 14.20
N PRO A 235 2.93 -1.54 13.82
CA PRO A 235 3.19 -2.65 14.75
C PRO A 235 4.36 -2.34 15.67
N GLY A 236 5.36 -1.59 15.21
CA GLY A 236 6.50 -1.18 16.04
C GLY A 236 6.11 -0.33 17.24
N GLY A 237 5.01 0.45 17.14
CA GLY A 237 4.46 1.22 18.26
C GLY A 237 3.60 0.40 19.23
N ALA A 238 3.15 -0.79 18.84
CA ALA A 238 2.23 -1.59 19.63
C ALA A 238 2.88 -2.18 20.90
N ALA A 239 4.06 -2.78 20.77
CA ALA A 239 4.75 -3.40 21.91
C ALA A 239 5.05 -2.39 23.04
N PRO A 240 5.70 -1.22 22.80
CA PRO A 240 5.92 -0.21 23.83
C PRO A 240 4.61 0.36 24.39
N ALA A 241 3.55 0.51 23.57
CA ALA A 241 2.25 0.97 24.03
C ALA A 241 1.59 -0.04 24.98
N LEU A 242 1.60 -1.33 24.63
CA LEU A 242 1.07 -2.40 25.51
C LEU A 242 1.83 -2.47 26.83
N ALA A 243 3.16 -2.30 26.83
CA ALA A 243 3.97 -2.25 28.05
C ALA A 243 3.55 -1.05 28.92
N ALA A 244 3.48 0.16 28.33
CA ALA A 244 3.05 1.36 29.03
C ALA A 244 1.63 1.24 29.63
N LEU A 245 0.70 0.63 28.90
CA LEU A 245 -0.68 0.42 29.36
C LEU A 245 -0.75 -0.58 30.51
N ARG A 246 0.07 -1.67 30.50
CA ARG A 246 0.17 -2.61 31.64
C ARG A 246 0.69 -1.91 32.87
N GLU A 247 1.81 -1.21 32.79
CA GLU A 247 2.45 -0.52 33.93
C GLU A 247 1.59 0.61 34.52
N THR A 248 0.77 1.27 33.70
CA THR A 248 -0.16 2.31 34.17
C THR A 248 -1.52 1.75 34.60
N ASN A 249 -1.72 0.41 34.59
CA ASN A 249 -3.00 -0.25 34.86
C ASN A 249 -4.16 0.24 33.97
N ARG A 250 -3.86 0.62 32.70
CA ARG A 250 -4.87 1.05 31.72
C ARG A 250 -5.19 0.02 30.65
N LEU A 251 -4.43 -1.07 30.57
CA LEU A 251 -4.68 -2.14 29.63
C LEU A 251 -6.09 -2.73 29.85
N GLY A 252 -6.89 -2.80 28.79
CA GLY A 252 -8.28 -3.24 28.85
C GLY A 252 -9.25 -2.26 29.52
N ARG A 253 -8.78 -1.04 29.91
CA ARG A 253 -9.60 -0.01 30.56
C ARG A 253 -9.84 1.22 29.68
N ILE A 254 -9.08 1.39 28.64
CA ILE A 254 -9.25 2.42 27.62
C ILE A 254 -9.42 1.77 26.25
N ALA A 255 -10.04 2.50 25.31
CA ALA A 255 -10.27 2.03 23.95
C ALA A 255 -8.96 2.09 23.15
N VAL A 256 -8.41 0.94 22.76
CA VAL A 256 -7.12 0.89 22.06
C VAL A 256 -7.27 0.18 20.72
N GLY A 257 -6.71 0.77 19.67
CA GLY A 257 -6.56 0.18 18.35
C GLY A 257 -5.13 0.34 17.83
N THR A 258 -4.79 -0.42 16.80
CA THR A 258 -3.50 -0.30 16.12
C THR A 258 -3.64 -0.49 14.62
N PHE A 259 -2.66 0.01 13.89
CA PHE A 259 -2.39 -0.45 12.54
C PHE A 259 -1.47 -1.66 12.59
N ASP A 260 -1.65 -2.53 11.61
CA ASP A 260 -0.87 -3.71 11.28
C ASP A 260 -0.94 -4.86 12.29
N LEU A 261 -0.52 -6.01 11.79
CA LEU A 261 -0.65 -7.28 12.49
C LEU A 261 0.74 -7.80 12.87
N THR A 262 0.85 -8.25 14.11
CA THR A 262 1.90 -9.16 14.56
C THR A 262 1.24 -10.25 15.42
N PRO A 263 1.89 -11.39 15.66
CA PRO A 263 1.35 -12.39 16.59
C PRO A 263 1.01 -11.80 17.96
N GLU A 264 1.83 -10.88 18.49
CA GLU A 264 1.57 -10.19 19.77
C GLU A 264 0.34 -9.27 19.70
N VAL A 265 0.21 -8.46 18.63
CA VAL A 265 -0.95 -7.59 18.40
C VAL A 265 -2.22 -8.43 18.32
N LEU A 266 -2.20 -9.50 17.53
CA LEU A 266 -3.35 -10.40 17.36
C LEU A 266 -3.74 -11.11 18.65
N ALA A 267 -2.77 -11.53 19.45
CA ALA A 267 -3.02 -12.08 20.78
C ALA A 267 -3.71 -11.03 21.69
N ALA A 268 -3.23 -9.77 21.66
CA ALA A 268 -3.84 -8.69 22.44
C ALA A 268 -5.27 -8.36 21.97
N VAL A 269 -5.55 -8.45 20.65
CA VAL A 269 -6.92 -8.30 20.11
C VAL A 269 -7.80 -9.47 20.55
N ARG A 270 -7.33 -10.72 20.41
CA ARG A 270 -8.05 -11.93 20.84
C ARG A 270 -8.42 -11.87 22.33
N ASP A 271 -7.51 -11.40 23.16
CA ASP A 271 -7.67 -11.34 24.61
C ASP A 271 -8.49 -10.09 25.04
N GLY A 272 -8.96 -9.27 24.10
CA GLY A 272 -9.79 -8.09 24.37
C GLY A 272 -9.01 -6.89 24.93
N HIS A 273 -7.69 -6.90 24.87
CA HIS A 273 -6.82 -5.79 25.25
C HIS A 273 -6.78 -4.68 24.19
N LEU A 274 -6.92 -5.04 22.93
CA LEU A 274 -7.11 -4.13 21.80
C LEU A 274 -8.50 -4.36 21.19
N LEU A 275 -9.19 -3.30 20.78
CA LEU A 275 -10.48 -3.38 20.13
C LEU A 275 -10.37 -3.91 18.70
N PHE A 276 -9.30 -3.52 18.01
CA PHE A 276 -9.02 -3.89 16.64
C PHE A 276 -7.54 -3.70 16.27
N ALA A 277 -7.14 -4.41 15.24
CA ALA A 277 -5.97 -4.10 14.44
C ALA A 277 -6.41 -3.85 12.98
N ILE A 278 -5.85 -2.83 12.33
CA ILE A 278 -6.11 -2.53 10.92
C ILE A 278 -5.10 -3.28 10.08
N ASP A 279 -5.59 -4.23 9.30
CA ASP A 279 -4.79 -4.97 8.34
C ASP A 279 -4.81 -4.26 7.00
N GLN A 280 -3.69 -3.73 6.58
CA GLN A 280 -3.51 -3.17 5.24
C GLN A 280 -2.96 -4.20 4.24
N GLN A 281 -2.87 -5.46 4.63
CA GLN A 281 -2.47 -6.62 3.83
C GLN A 281 -1.08 -6.44 3.18
N PRO A 282 -0.02 -6.28 3.99
CA PRO A 282 1.33 -5.98 3.51
C PRO A 282 1.88 -7.03 2.53
N TYR A 283 1.57 -8.31 2.73
CA TYR A 283 1.92 -9.35 1.78
C TYR A 283 1.38 -9.08 0.38
N LEU A 284 0.09 -8.70 0.29
CA LEU A 284 -0.52 -8.37 -0.99
C LEU A 284 0.03 -7.07 -1.59
N GLN A 285 0.46 -6.10 -0.78
CA GLN A 285 1.12 -4.90 -1.31
C GLN A 285 2.39 -5.29 -2.07
N GLY A 286 3.26 -6.10 -1.49
CA GLY A 286 4.46 -6.59 -2.14
C GLY A 286 4.16 -7.49 -3.35
N TYR A 287 3.25 -8.45 -3.17
CA TYR A 287 2.89 -9.41 -4.20
C TYR A 287 2.31 -8.73 -5.45
N LEU A 288 1.29 -7.89 -5.26
CA LEU A 288 0.63 -7.20 -6.37
C LEU A 288 1.55 -6.20 -7.07
N ALA A 289 2.45 -5.53 -6.34
CA ALA A 289 3.43 -4.64 -6.92
C ALA A 289 4.26 -5.34 -8.02
N VAL A 290 4.80 -6.51 -7.72
CA VAL A 290 5.61 -7.29 -8.66
C VAL A 290 4.75 -7.85 -9.80
N VAL A 291 3.57 -8.39 -9.51
CA VAL A 291 2.65 -8.92 -10.54
C VAL A 291 2.24 -7.84 -11.52
N LEU A 292 1.80 -6.68 -11.03
CA LEU A 292 1.32 -5.58 -11.87
C LEU A 292 2.44 -5.01 -12.77
N LEU A 293 3.63 -4.81 -12.21
CA LEU A 293 4.77 -4.34 -13.00
C LEU A 293 5.19 -5.36 -14.05
N THR A 294 5.22 -6.66 -13.71
CA THR A 294 5.51 -7.72 -14.69
C THR A 294 4.49 -7.71 -15.83
N LYS A 295 3.19 -7.64 -15.48
CA LYS A 295 2.12 -7.59 -16.48
C LYS A 295 2.16 -6.33 -17.33
N TYR A 296 2.47 -5.19 -16.73
CA TYR A 296 2.64 -3.95 -17.48
C TYR A 296 3.79 -4.03 -18.50
N LEU A 297 4.91 -4.64 -18.12
CA LEU A 297 6.03 -4.84 -19.06
C LEU A 297 5.64 -5.71 -20.25
N GLU A 298 4.78 -6.74 -20.03
CA GLU A 298 4.29 -7.64 -21.08
C GLU A 298 3.21 -7.01 -21.97
N THR A 299 2.28 -6.25 -21.38
CA THR A 299 1.02 -5.89 -22.04
C THR A 299 0.77 -4.38 -22.18
N LYS A 300 1.56 -3.55 -21.50
CA LYS A 300 1.35 -2.10 -21.33
C LYS A 300 -0.01 -1.73 -20.75
N ALA A 301 -0.69 -2.67 -20.11
CA ALA A 301 -1.98 -2.46 -19.46
C ALA A 301 -1.82 -2.40 -17.93
N MET A 302 -2.62 -1.54 -17.31
CA MET A 302 -2.76 -1.41 -15.85
C MET A 302 -4.25 -1.50 -15.50
N PRO A 303 -4.65 -2.14 -14.38
CA PRO A 303 -6.05 -2.15 -13.95
C PRO A 303 -6.63 -0.72 -13.91
N GLY A 304 -7.85 -0.54 -14.40
CA GLY A 304 -8.52 0.76 -14.44
C GLY A 304 -7.84 1.84 -15.30
N GLY A 305 -6.76 1.49 -16.03
CA GLY A 305 -5.91 2.47 -16.72
C GLY A 305 -4.88 3.14 -15.81
N GLY A 306 -4.80 2.71 -14.56
CA GLY A 306 -4.01 3.27 -13.46
C GLY A 306 -4.91 3.85 -12.38
N GLU A 307 -4.89 3.24 -11.21
CA GLU A 307 -5.72 3.63 -10.05
C GLU A 307 -5.08 3.19 -8.74
N ILE A 308 -5.74 3.46 -7.61
CA ILE A 308 -5.36 2.90 -6.31
C ILE A 308 -5.87 1.46 -6.23
N ILE A 309 -4.95 0.50 -6.25
CA ILE A 309 -5.22 -0.92 -6.02
C ILE A 309 -5.28 -1.13 -4.50
N ARG A 310 -6.48 -1.13 -3.96
CA ARG A 310 -6.67 -1.15 -2.51
C ARG A 310 -6.39 -2.51 -1.90
N THR A 311 -5.50 -2.54 -0.91
CA THR A 311 -5.23 -3.72 -0.08
C THR A 311 -5.79 -3.60 1.34
N GLY A 312 -6.42 -2.48 1.68
CA GLY A 312 -7.04 -2.18 2.97
C GLY A 312 -7.84 -0.89 2.94
N PRO A 313 -8.37 -0.46 4.11
CA PRO A 313 -8.24 -1.08 5.43
C PRO A 313 -9.18 -2.28 5.64
N SER A 314 -8.71 -3.32 6.30
CA SER A 314 -9.50 -4.41 6.85
C SER A 314 -9.34 -4.44 8.38
N PHE A 315 -10.42 -4.65 9.12
CA PHE A 315 -10.37 -4.64 10.58
C PHE A 315 -10.39 -6.05 11.14
N VAL A 316 -9.31 -6.43 11.83
CA VAL A 316 -9.27 -7.66 12.63
C VAL A 316 -9.74 -7.30 14.03
N THR A 317 -10.81 -7.94 14.47
CA THR A 317 -11.41 -7.79 15.79
C THR A 317 -11.24 -9.07 16.60
N GLN A 318 -11.68 -9.07 17.86
CA GLN A 318 -11.58 -10.21 18.74
C GLN A 318 -12.11 -11.51 18.11
N GLU A 319 -13.20 -11.44 17.37
CA GLU A 319 -13.85 -12.57 16.72
C GLU A 319 -12.96 -13.27 15.67
N GLY A 320 -12.20 -12.50 14.87
CA GLY A 320 -11.37 -13.03 13.78
C GLY A 320 -9.88 -13.13 14.12
N ALA A 321 -9.42 -12.64 15.27
CA ALA A 321 -8.00 -12.55 15.56
C ALA A 321 -7.31 -13.91 15.62
N ALA A 322 -7.97 -14.93 16.19
CA ALA A 322 -7.40 -16.27 16.31
C ALA A 322 -7.10 -16.92 14.95
N ASP A 323 -7.93 -16.65 13.95
CA ASP A 323 -7.83 -17.27 12.62
C ASP A 323 -6.61 -16.79 11.83
N VAL A 324 -6.10 -15.59 12.15
CA VAL A 324 -4.99 -14.97 11.41
C VAL A 324 -3.63 -15.06 12.11
N ILE A 325 -3.57 -15.49 13.39
CA ILE A 325 -2.31 -15.60 14.14
C ILE A 325 -1.31 -16.49 13.40
N ALA A 326 -1.72 -17.70 13.01
CA ALA A 326 -0.84 -18.65 12.33
C ALA A 326 -0.37 -18.13 10.95
N LEU A 327 -1.14 -17.26 10.29
CA LEU A 327 -0.75 -16.61 9.05
C LEU A 327 0.28 -15.50 9.30
N ALA A 328 0.10 -14.73 10.37
CA ALA A 328 1.06 -13.71 10.79
C ALA A 328 2.40 -14.32 11.22
N GLU A 329 2.39 -15.45 11.96
CA GLU A 329 3.61 -16.20 12.32
C GLU A 329 4.39 -16.68 11.07
N ARG A 330 3.70 -16.96 9.96
CA ARG A 330 4.30 -17.37 8.71
C ARG A 330 4.76 -16.18 7.84
N GLY A 331 4.51 -14.95 8.27
CA GLY A 331 4.85 -13.74 7.52
C GLY A 331 4.10 -13.59 6.19
N ILE A 332 2.84 -14.06 6.15
CA ILE A 332 1.95 -13.94 4.98
C ILE A 332 0.69 -13.12 5.27
N ARG A 333 0.61 -12.60 6.49
CA ARG A 333 -0.45 -11.66 6.89
C ARG A 333 0.04 -10.64 7.87
#